data_753cee1990b96b0c4b3217cb091ea66c
#
_entry.id   753cee1990b96b0c4b3217cb091ea66c
#
_cell.length_a   1.000
_cell.length_b   1.000
_cell.length_c   1.000
_cell.angle_alpha   90.00
_cell.angle_beta   90.00
_cell.angle_gamma   90.00
#
_symmetry.space_group_name_H-M   'P 1'
#
loop_
_entity.id
_entity.type
_entity.pdbx_description
1 polymer ?
#
loop_
_entity_poly.entity_id
_entity_poly.type
_entity_poly.pdbx_seq_one_letter_code
_entity_poly.pdbx_strand_id
1 'polypeptide(L)'
;MPVDEAKIRATFQKLNRQLSKLTETASASNVHKFRTYGRRVEALVEELVPGLKRKDRRLLKQLARLRKKGGKVRDLDVQIAALRGLKLPQEGGRKAQLLRVLSDDRTSREKKLEKAFDKQQVSQLRKGLKRSAARIDVPNTTEELLDRAMRPVLQLGANQRPLTEKRVHQYRIVGKRARYLAEVAGDDPHAKELIEQLKRMQDVIGDWHDWLKLTERAEEVFDGTRSSALIAALRNITRAKYRQSLDVLVETRAAQTPRKPISTEISAPKLPYREADRVASAAA
;
A
#
# COMPACT_ATOMS: atom_id res chain seq x y z
N MET A 1 3.97 -21.53 -11.25
CA MET A 1 3.12 -22.29 -10.29
C MET A 1 1.65 -21.87 -10.50
N PRO A 2 0.66 -22.69 -10.16
CA PRO A 2 -0.75 -22.29 -10.23
C PRO A 2 -1.09 -21.25 -9.15
N VAL A 3 -2.06 -20.41 -9.45
CA VAL A 3 -2.60 -19.41 -8.49
C VAL A 3 -3.46 -20.14 -7.45
N ASP A 4 -3.38 -19.70 -6.19
CA ASP A 4 -4.12 -20.31 -5.08
C ASP A 4 -5.58 -19.82 -5.02
N GLU A 5 -6.45 -20.51 -5.75
CA GLU A 5 -7.90 -20.23 -5.73
C GLU A 5 -8.53 -20.36 -4.34
N ALA A 6 -7.99 -21.24 -3.48
CA ALA A 6 -8.52 -21.42 -2.14
C ALA A 6 -8.29 -20.14 -1.29
N LYS A 7 -7.13 -19.49 -1.44
CA LYS A 7 -6.87 -18.17 -0.82
C LYS A 7 -7.79 -17.08 -1.35
N ILE A 8 -8.10 -17.10 -2.66
CA ILE A 8 -9.07 -16.16 -3.24
C ILE A 8 -10.43 -16.36 -2.56
N ARG A 9 -10.97 -17.58 -2.58
CA ARG A 9 -12.25 -17.91 -1.94
C ARG A 9 -12.28 -17.58 -0.45
N ALA A 10 -11.21 -17.92 0.27
CA ALA A 10 -11.07 -17.61 1.70
C ALA A 10 -11.09 -16.08 1.96
N THR A 11 -10.55 -15.26 1.07
CA THR A 11 -10.56 -13.80 1.20
C THR A 11 -11.99 -13.24 1.14
N PHE A 12 -12.82 -13.70 0.22
CA PHE A 12 -14.23 -13.32 0.15
C PHE A 12 -15.02 -13.80 1.38
N GLN A 13 -14.77 -15.04 1.84
CA GLN A 13 -15.41 -15.57 3.04
C GLN A 13 -15.03 -14.79 4.29
N LYS A 14 -13.75 -14.39 4.43
CA LYS A 14 -13.27 -13.56 5.55
C LYS A 14 -13.94 -12.18 5.55
N LEU A 15 -14.06 -11.53 4.38
CA LEU A 15 -14.81 -10.27 4.27
C LEU A 15 -16.28 -10.45 4.67
N ASN A 16 -16.91 -11.51 4.18
CA ASN A 16 -18.31 -11.82 4.49
C ASN A 16 -18.56 -12.01 6.00
N ARG A 17 -17.64 -12.72 6.69
CA ARG A 17 -17.67 -12.85 8.16
C ARG A 17 -17.47 -11.52 8.88
N GLN A 18 -16.58 -10.63 8.37
CA GLN A 18 -16.40 -9.32 8.98
C GLN A 18 -17.63 -8.41 8.81
N LEU A 19 -18.33 -8.50 7.70
CA LEU A 19 -19.59 -7.77 7.50
C LEU A 19 -20.64 -8.16 8.56
N SER A 20 -20.74 -9.45 8.94
CA SER A 20 -21.63 -9.89 10.03
C SER A 20 -21.23 -9.28 11.37
N LYS A 21 -19.92 -9.38 11.72
CA LYS A 21 -19.43 -8.85 13.01
C LYS A 21 -19.64 -7.36 13.16
N LEU A 22 -19.60 -6.60 12.05
CA LEU A 22 -19.82 -5.15 12.07
C LEU A 22 -21.29 -4.73 12.22
N THR A 23 -22.24 -5.65 11.94
CA THR A 23 -23.66 -5.43 12.30
C THR A 23 -23.93 -5.59 13.78
N GLU A 24 -23.02 -6.25 14.50
CA GLU A 24 -23.12 -6.48 15.95
C GLU A 24 -22.31 -5.43 16.73
N THR A 25 -21.05 -5.25 16.35
CA THR A 25 -20.13 -4.35 17.06
C THR A 25 -19.08 -3.77 16.12
N ALA A 26 -19.00 -2.44 16.06
CA ALA A 26 -17.97 -1.72 15.29
C ALA A 26 -16.66 -1.53 16.08
N SER A 27 -16.16 -2.58 16.76
CA SER A 27 -14.89 -2.50 17.49
C SER A 27 -13.72 -2.15 16.57
N ALA A 28 -12.65 -1.54 17.13
CA ALA A 28 -11.43 -1.17 16.38
C ALA A 28 -10.84 -2.37 15.60
N SER A 29 -10.86 -3.58 16.20
CA SER A 29 -10.40 -4.81 15.56
C SER A 29 -11.28 -5.23 14.39
N ASN A 30 -12.62 -5.19 14.55
CA ASN A 30 -13.54 -5.55 13.46
C ASN A 30 -13.46 -4.56 12.30
N VAL A 31 -13.37 -3.26 12.59
CA VAL A 31 -13.18 -2.20 11.59
C VAL A 31 -11.87 -2.39 10.84
N HIS A 32 -10.76 -2.68 11.55
CA HIS A 32 -9.47 -2.94 10.92
C HIS A 32 -9.52 -4.15 9.98
N LYS A 33 -10.05 -5.28 10.44
CA LYS A 33 -10.18 -6.51 9.64
C LYS A 33 -11.07 -6.29 8.41
N PHE A 34 -12.22 -5.62 8.58
CA PHE A 34 -13.08 -5.26 7.45
C PHE A 34 -12.35 -4.41 6.41
N ARG A 35 -11.61 -3.39 6.83
CA ARG A 35 -10.83 -2.53 5.91
C ARG A 35 -9.79 -3.32 5.14
N THR A 36 -9.10 -4.24 5.81
CA THR A 36 -8.06 -5.07 5.20
C THR A 36 -8.64 -6.04 4.19
N TYR A 37 -9.65 -6.83 4.57
CA TYR A 37 -10.31 -7.76 3.63
C TYR A 37 -11.10 -7.04 2.54
N GLY A 38 -11.69 -5.89 2.84
CA GLY A 38 -12.35 -5.05 1.83
C GLY A 38 -11.41 -4.62 0.71
N ARG A 39 -10.20 -4.15 1.07
CA ARG A 39 -9.17 -3.79 0.07
C ARG A 39 -8.67 -4.98 -0.74
N ARG A 40 -8.49 -6.15 -0.09
CA ARG A 40 -8.10 -7.37 -0.79
C ARG A 40 -9.16 -7.78 -1.82
N VAL A 41 -10.43 -7.79 -1.43
CA VAL A 41 -11.52 -8.12 -2.34
C VAL A 41 -11.67 -7.07 -3.45
N GLU A 42 -11.55 -5.78 -3.14
CA GLU A 42 -11.53 -4.72 -4.16
C GLU A 42 -10.42 -4.99 -5.20
N ALA A 43 -9.19 -5.28 -4.76
CA ALA A 43 -8.08 -5.56 -5.66
C ALA A 43 -8.33 -6.81 -6.53
N LEU A 44 -8.85 -7.90 -5.94
CA LEU A 44 -9.19 -9.13 -6.66
C LEU A 44 -10.31 -8.90 -7.68
N VAL A 45 -11.38 -8.20 -7.31
CA VAL A 45 -12.51 -7.95 -8.22
C VAL A 45 -12.09 -7.03 -9.37
N GLU A 46 -11.33 -5.98 -9.08
CA GLU A 46 -10.87 -5.03 -10.10
C GLU A 46 -9.92 -5.66 -11.11
N GLU A 47 -9.10 -6.64 -10.70
CA GLU A 47 -8.08 -7.25 -11.55
C GLU A 47 -8.55 -8.55 -12.20
N LEU A 48 -9.31 -9.37 -11.47
CA LEU A 48 -9.61 -10.73 -11.88
C LEU A 48 -11.06 -10.93 -12.37
N VAL A 49 -11.93 -9.91 -12.33
CA VAL A 49 -13.26 -10.02 -12.91
C VAL A 49 -13.26 -9.41 -14.32
N PRO A 50 -13.36 -10.23 -15.39
CA PRO A 50 -13.33 -9.74 -16.74
C PRO A 50 -14.55 -8.87 -17.05
N GLY A 51 -14.34 -7.77 -17.74
CA GLY A 51 -15.40 -6.87 -18.20
C GLY A 51 -16.34 -6.45 -17.05
N LEU A 52 -15.84 -5.69 -16.08
CA LEU A 52 -16.61 -5.23 -14.92
C LEU A 52 -17.99 -4.67 -15.33
N LYS A 53 -19.08 -5.37 -14.94
CA LYS A 53 -20.45 -4.97 -15.20
C LYS A 53 -20.90 -3.89 -14.21
N ARG A 54 -22.03 -3.21 -14.52
CA ARG A 54 -22.62 -2.18 -13.64
C ARG A 54 -22.80 -2.66 -12.19
N LYS A 55 -23.17 -3.93 -12.00
CA LYS A 55 -23.39 -4.53 -10.67
C LYS A 55 -22.07 -4.68 -9.88
N ASP A 56 -20.96 -5.03 -10.56
CA ASP A 56 -19.62 -5.15 -9.92
C ASP A 56 -19.10 -3.77 -9.52
N ARG A 57 -19.21 -2.78 -10.41
CA ARG A 57 -18.85 -1.38 -10.11
C ARG A 57 -19.65 -0.82 -8.93
N ARG A 58 -20.95 -1.19 -8.82
CA ARG A 58 -21.79 -0.80 -7.68
C ARG A 58 -21.29 -1.43 -6.38
N LEU A 59 -20.92 -2.72 -6.39
CA LEU A 59 -20.30 -3.41 -5.24
C LEU A 59 -19.01 -2.70 -4.80
N LEU A 60 -18.07 -2.46 -5.72
CA LEU A 60 -16.81 -1.77 -5.45
C LEU A 60 -17.06 -0.38 -4.85
N LYS A 61 -17.99 0.39 -5.42
CA LYS A 61 -18.34 1.72 -4.89
C LYS A 61 -18.91 1.66 -3.47
N GLN A 62 -19.75 0.66 -3.18
CA GLN A 62 -20.31 0.46 -1.84
C GLN A 62 -19.23 0.05 -0.83
N LEU A 63 -18.36 -0.89 -1.18
CA LEU A 63 -17.22 -1.31 -0.35
C LEU A 63 -16.29 -0.14 -0.08
N ALA A 64 -15.90 0.62 -1.10
CA ALA A 64 -15.04 1.79 -0.96
C ALA A 64 -15.65 2.85 -0.04
N ARG A 65 -16.98 3.10 -0.14
CA ARG A 65 -17.70 4.05 0.72
C ARG A 65 -17.66 3.63 2.19
N LEU A 66 -17.95 2.36 2.49
CA LEU A 66 -17.94 1.83 3.86
C LEU A 66 -16.51 1.79 4.41
N ARG A 67 -15.55 1.36 3.59
CA ARG A 67 -14.13 1.36 3.94
C ARG A 67 -13.60 2.76 4.23
N LYS A 68 -14.06 3.79 3.50
CA LYS A 68 -13.73 5.21 3.80
C LYS A 68 -14.28 5.65 5.15
N LYS A 69 -15.52 5.24 5.50
CA LYS A 69 -16.08 5.52 6.84
C LYS A 69 -15.29 4.83 7.95
N GLY A 70 -15.00 3.52 7.80
CA GLY A 70 -14.15 2.79 8.74
C GLY A 70 -12.70 3.32 8.77
N GLY A 71 -12.23 3.94 7.66
CA GLY A 71 -10.97 4.65 7.58
C GLY A 71 -10.86 5.76 8.61
N LYS A 72 -11.88 6.61 8.64
CA LYS A 72 -11.90 7.76 9.55
C LYS A 72 -11.84 7.36 11.04
N VAL A 73 -12.42 6.23 11.42
CA VAL A 73 -12.31 5.69 12.78
C VAL A 73 -10.90 5.16 13.03
N ARG A 74 -10.39 4.31 12.13
CA ARG A 74 -9.07 3.71 12.29
C ARG A 74 -7.94 4.72 12.30
N ASP A 75 -8.03 5.75 11.47
CA ASP A 75 -7.02 6.80 11.40
C ASP A 75 -6.94 7.54 12.74
N LEU A 76 -8.08 7.79 13.42
CA LEU A 76 -8.13 8.35 14.78
C LEU A 76 -7.58 7.37 15.84
N ASP A 77 -7.86 6.06 15.74
CA ASP A 77 -7.26 5.07 16.64
C ASP A 77 -5.71 5.11 16.57
N VAL A 78 -5.15 5.23 15.37
CA VAL A 78 -3.70 5.30 15.16
C VAL A 78 -3.13 6.61 15.71
N GLN A 79 -3.79 7.75 15.42
CA GLN A 79 -3.37 9.06 15.92
C GLN A 79 -3.40 9.12 17.45
N ILE A 80 -4.43 8.60 18.10
CA ILE A 80 -4.54 8.52 19.56
C ILE A 80 -3.42 7.67 20.14
N ALA A 81 -3.15 6.50 19.53
CA ALA A 81 -2.07 5.61 19.98
C ALA A 81 -0.69 6.27 19.84
N ALA A 82 -0.41 6.89 18.69
CA ALA A 82 0.83 7.62 18.43
C ALA A 82 1.04 8.78 19.42
N LEU A 83 -0.01 9.59 19.63
CA LEU A 83 0.06 10.73 20.54
C LEU A 83 0.24 10.28 22.00
N ARG A 84 -0.40 9.19 22.44
CA ARG A 84 -0.18 8.61 23.78
C ARG A 84 1.26 8.19 24.00
N GLY A 85 1.87 7.55 22.99
CA GLY A 85 3.28 7.11 23.04
C GLY A 85 4.30 8.24 23.03
N LEU A 86 3.92 9.46 22.61
CA LEU A 86 4.82 10.60 22.54
C LEU A 86 5.15 11.14 23.94
N LYS A 87 6.45 11.17 24.28
CA LYS A 87 6.94 11.71 25.56
C LYS A 87 7.24 13.19 25.40
N LEU A 88 6.41 14.08 26.00
CA LEU A 88 6.58 15.53 25.99
C LEU A 88 6.15 16.10 27.36
N PRO A 89 7.04 16.08 28.36
CA PRO A 89 6.70 16.53 29.72
C PRO A 89 6.24 17.99 29.79
N GLN A 90 6.82 18.86 28.96
CA GLN A 90 6.60 20.31 28.98
C GLN A 90 5.26 20.77 28.38
N GLU A 91 4.55 19.91 27.66
CA GLU A 91 3.31 20.22 26.91
C GLU A 91 2.13 19.32 27.29
N GLY A 92 2.10 18.82 28.51
CA GLY A 92 1.07 17.89 28.99
C GLY A 92 -0.36 18.39 28.79
N GLY A 93 -0.61 19.68 29.01
CA GLY A 93 -1.92 20.30 28.81
C GLY A 93 -2.40 20.25 27.34
N ARG A 94 -1.54 20.65 26.39
CA ARG A 94 -1.88 20.60 24.95
C ARG A 94 -2.02 19.17 24.44
N LYS A 95 -1.14 18.27 24.88
CA LYS A 95 -1.26 16.85 24.57
C LYS A 95 -2.61 16.29 25.06
N ALA A 96 -3.02 16.59 26.29
CA ALA A 96 -4.29 16.15 26.84
C ALA A 96 -5.49 16.75 26.09
N GLN A 97 -5.41 18.03 25.70
CA GLN A 97 -6.45 18.68 24.90
C GLN A 97 -6.61 18.01 23.53
N LEU A 98 -5.50 17.76 22.81
CA LEU A 98 -5.53 17.09 21.50
C LEU A 98 -6.09 15.67 21.64
N LEU A 99 -5.70 14.91 22.69
CA LEU A 99 -6.25 13.57 22.95
C LEU A 99 -7.77 13.59 23.15
N ARG A 100 -8.31 14.58 23.85
CA ARG A 100 -9.78 14.75 24.02
C ARG A 100 -10.44 14.98 22.67
N VAL A 101 -9.96 15.94 21.88
CA VAL A 101 -10.50 16.24 20.55
C VAL A 101 -10.51 15.01 19.64
N LEU A 102 -9.39 14.26 19.61
CA LEU A 102 -9.31 13.04 18.80
C LEU A 102 -10.28 11.95 19.30
N SER A 103 -10.46 11.82 20.62
CA SER A 103 -11.38 10.84 21.23
C SER A 103 -12.84 11.17 20.95
N ASP A 104 -13.22 12.44 21.01
CA ASP A 104 -14.57 12.91 20.71
C ASP A 104 -14.89 12.72 19.22
N ASP A 105 -13.97 13.10 18.34
CA ASP A 105 -14.07 12.85 16.91
C ASP A 105 -14.22 11.34 16.61
N ARG A 106 -13.44 10.49 17.30
CA ARG A 106 -13.52 9.03 17.17
C ARG A 106 -14.91 8.50 17.50
N THR A 107 -15.44 8.90 18.64
CA THR A 107 -16.78 8.51 19.09
C THR A 107 -17.86 8.95 18.10
N SER A 108 -17.77 10.18 17.60
CA SER A 108 -18.68 10.71 16.58
C SER A 108 -18.61 9.89 15.25
N ARG A 109 -17.39 9.53 14.82
CA ARG A 109 -17.19 8.74 13.60
C ARG A 109 -17.65 7.29 13.76
N GLU A 110 -17.46 6.70 14.93
CA GLU A 110 -17.92 5.35 15.26
C GLU A 110 -19.45 5.24 15.16
N LYS A 111 -20.20 6.16 15.79
CA LYS A 111 -21.67 6.23 15.67
C LYS A 111 -22.15 6.35 14.21
N LYS A 112 -21.42 7.14 13.38
CA LYS A 112 -21.71 7.26 11.94
C LYS A 112 -21.36 6.00 11.13
N LEU A 113 -20.39 5.24 11.62
CA LEU A 113 -19.99 3.98 11.00
C LEU A 113 -21.03 2.89 11.31
N GLU A 114 -21.47 2.76 12.57
CA GLU A 114 -22.48 1.78 12.98
C GLU A 114 -23.76 1.93 12.19
N LYS A 115 -24.28 3.17 12.04
CA LYS A 115 -25.44 3.46 11.21
C LYS A 115 -25.27 3.11 9.72
N ALA A 116 -24.04 2.89 9.26
CA ALA A 116 -23.77 2.55 7.86
C ALA A 116 -23.75 1.04 7.60
N PHE A 117 -23.74 0.21 8.66
CA PHE A 117 -23.79 -1.24 8.56
C PHE A 117 -25.17 -1.80 8.91
N ASP A 118 -26.22 -1.22 8.30
CA ASP A 118 -27.57 -1.77 8.44
C ASP A 118 -27.69 -3.16 7.77
N LYS A 119 -28.65 -3.95 8.25
CA LYS A 119 -28.87 -5.34 7.79
C LYS A 119 -29.16 -5.42 6.30
N GLN A 120 -29.87 -4.45 5.74
CA GLN A 120 -30.20 -4.42 4.31
C GLN A 120 -29.00 -4.17 3.43
N GLN A 121 -28.16 -3.17 3.78
CA GLN A 121 -26.91 -2.90 3.05
C GLN A 121 -25.94 -4.08 3.11
N VAL A 122 -25.79 -4.71 4.28
CA VAL A 122 -24.94 -5.89 4.44
C VAL A 122 -25.46 -7.06 3.60
N SER A 123 -26.77 -7.30 3.56
CA SER A 123 -27.37 -8.33 2.69
C SER A 123 -27.08 -8.09 1.21
N GLN A 124 -27.25 -6.85 0.75
CA GLN A 124 -26.93 -6.46 -0.65
C GLN A 124 -25.45 -6.66 -0.98
N LEU A 125 -24.54 -6.28 -0.06
CA LEU A 125 -23.10 -6.49 -0.22
C LEU A 125 -22.76 -7.98 -0.34
N ARG A 126 -23.33 -8.83 0.53
CA ARG A 126 -23.12 -10.30 0.49
C ARG A 126 -23.57 -10.91 -0.85
N LYS A 127 -24.74 -10.50 -1.35
CA LYS A 127 -25.21 -10.93 -2.68
C LYS A 127 -24.25 -10.47 -3.78
N GLY A 128 -23.74 -9.23 -3.67
CA GLY A 128 -22.74 -8.68 -4.58
C GLY A 128 -21.42 -9.48 -4.55
N LEU A 129 -20.90 -9.75 -3.35
CA LEU A 129 -19.68 -10.53 -3.15
C LEU A 129 -19.78 -11.94 -3.73
N LYS A 130 -20.88 -12.67 -3.44
CA LYS A 130 -21.12 -14.01 -3.99
C LYS A 130 -21.10 -14.01 -5.52
N ARG A 131 -21.78 -13.03 -6.14
CA ARG A 131 -21.83 -12.88 -7.59
C ARG A 131 -20.47 -12.55 -8.21
N SER A 132 -19.72 -11.59 -7.63
CA SER A 132 -18.41 -11.22 -8.18
C SER A 132 -17.39 -12.33 -7.96
N ALA A 133 -17.45 -13.04 -6.83
CA ALA A 133 -16.59 -14.21 -6.58
C ALA A 133 -16.79 -15.32 -7.63
N ALA A 134 -18.04 -15.56 -8.09
CA ALA A 134 -18.34 -16.55 -9.14
C ALA A 134 -17.89 -16.13 -10.55
N ARG A 135 -17.41 -14.88 -10.72
CA ARG A 135 -16.95 -14.31 -12.01
C ARG A 135 -15.46 -14.06 -12.02
N ILE A 136 -14.76 -14.44 -10.98
CA ILE A 136 -13.30 -14.32 -10.97
C ILE A 136 -12.73 -15.26 -12.03
N ASP A 137 -11.91 -14.70 -12.88
CA ASP A 137 -11.10 -15.39 -13.87
C ASP A 137 -9.66 -15.42 -13.35
N VAL A 138 -9.22 -16.61 -12.96
CA VAL A 138 -7.92 -16.78 -12.31
C VAL A 138 -6.87 -17.01 -13.39
N PRO A 139 -5.76 -16.23 -13.40
CA PRO A 139 -4.66 -16.47 -14.32
C PRO A 139 -4.09 -17.89 -14.18
N ASN A 140 -3.64 -18.46 -15.28
CA ASN A 140 -3.11 -19.82 -15.30
C ASN A 140 -1.83 -19.98 -14.49
N THR A 141 -1.03 -18.90 -14.41
CA THR A 141 0.25 -18.91 -13.70
C THR A 141 0.38 -17.79 -12.70
N THR A 142 1.18 -18.04 -11.65
CA THR A 142 1.55 -17.02 -10.66
C THR A 142 2.34 -15.88 -11.28
N GLU A 143 3.17 -16.16 -12.28
CA GLU A 143 3.95 -15.16 -13.00
C GLU A 143 3.04 -14.12 -13.69
N GLU A 144 2.05 -14.57 -14.44
CA GLU A 144 1.05 -13.68 -15.06
C GLU A 144 0.32 -12.82 -14.03
N LEU A 145 -0.04 -13.41 -12.88
CA LEU A 145 -0.67 -12.66 -11.77
C LEU A 145 0.26 -11.59 -11.21
N LEU A 146 1.54 -11.91 -10.98
CA LEU A 146 2.52 -10.98 -10.44
C LEU A 146 2.83 -9.85 -11.42
N ASP A 147 2.92 -10.14 -12.71
CA ASP A 147 3.08 -9.13 -13.76
C ASP A 147 1.90 -8.15 -13.79
N ARG A 148 0.66 -8.68 -13.74
CA ARG A 148 -0.54 -7.83 -13.63
C ARG A 148 -0.51 -6.98 -12.36
N ALA A 149 -0.11 -7.57 -11.22
CA ALA A 149 -0.04 -6.88 -9.94
C ALA A 149 0.99 -5.73 -9.94
N MET A 150 2.16 -5.95 -10.55
CA MET A 150 3.27 -5.01 -10.54
C MET A 150 3.18 -3.92 -11.62
N ARG A 151 2.45 -4.14 -12.69
CA ARG A 151 2.32 -3.17 -13.80
C ARG A 151 2.06 -1.72 -13.35
N PRO A 152 1.10 -1.41 -12.44
CA PRO A 152 0.89 -0.02 -11.99
C PRO A 152 2.06 0.54 -11.17
N VAL A 153 2.78 -0.30 -10.43
CA VAL A 153 3.96 0.11 -9.65
C VAL A 153 5.11 0.47 -10.58
N LEU A 154 5.37 -0.37 -11.59
CA LEU A 154 6.39 -0.15 -12.61
C LEU A 154 6.10 1.08 -13.46
N GLN A 155 4.85 1.27 -13.89
CA GLN A 155 4.42 2.47 -14.63
C GLN A 155 4.64 3.76 -13.82
N LEU A 156 4.37 3.71 -12.51
CA LEU A 156 4.64 4.83 -11.61
C LEU A 156 6.15 5.06 -11.48
N GLY A 157 6.97 4.00 -11.50
CA GLY A 157 8.44 4.06 -11.44
C GLY A 157 9.10 4.59 -12.70
N ALA A 158 8.63 4.17 -13.88
CA ALA A 158 9.20 4.50 -15.19
C ALA A 158 9.30 6.01 -15.47
N ASN A 159 8.36 6.78 -14.94
CA ASN A 159 8.39 8.24 -15.03
C ASN A 159 9.34 8.84 -14.00
N GLN A 160 10.61 8.86 -14.14
CA GLN A 160 11.65 9.34 -13.20
C GLN A 160 11.41 10.72 -12.53
N ARG A 161 10.15 11.10 -12.33
CA ARG A 161 9.75 12.35 -11.69
C ARG A 161 10.13 12.37 -10.21
N PRO A 162 10.36 13.56 -9.62
CA PRO A 162 10.68 13.70 -8.20
C PRO A 162 9.66 13.02 -7.28
N LEU A 163 10.12 12.45 -6.18
CA LEU A 163 9.30 11.80 -5.16
C LEU A 163 8.65 12.87 -4.25
N THR A 164 7.64 13.55 -4.76
CA THR A 164 6.80 14.44 -3.94
C THR A 164 5.91 13.64 -2.99
N GLU A 165 5.38 14.26 -1.95
CA GLU A 165 4.42 13.63 -1.01
C GLU A 165 3.24 12.98 -1.73
N LYS A 166 2.68 13.66 -2.73
CA LYS A 166 1.61 13.11 -3.58
C LYS A 166 2.04 11.83 -4.27
N ARG A 167 3.28 11.76 -4.75
CA ARG A 167 3.81 10.59 -5.45
C ARG A 167 4.13 9.45 -4.48
N VAL A 168 4.70 9.75 -3.31
CA VAL A 168 4.87 8.77 -2.23
C VAL A 168 3.52 8.16 -1.84
N HIS A 169 2.47 8.99 -1.72
CA HIS A 169 1.11 8.50 -1.46
C HIS A 169 0.57 7.60 -2.58
N GLN A 170 0.86 7.92 -3.85
CA GLN A 170 0.49 7.05 -4.98
C GLN A 170 1.18 5.68 -4.90
N TYR A 171 2.49 5.62 -4.58
CA TYR A 171 3.20 4.36 -4.35
C TYR A 171 2.54 3.53 -3.25
N ARG A 172 2.12 4.16 -2.15
CA ARG A 172 1.38 3.48 -1.08
C ARG A 172 0.09 2.83 -1.58
N ILE A 173 -0.66 3.50 -2.47
CA ILE A 173 -1.93 2.97 -3.00
C ILE A 173 -1.67 1.81 -3.95
N VAL A 174 -0.82 2.00 -4.97
CA VAL A 174 -0.55 0.96 -5.98
C VAL A 174 0.18 -0.24 -5.38
N GLY A 175 1.16 -0.01 -4.48
CA GLY A 175 1.87 -1.06 -3.79
C GLY A 175 0.96 -1.91 -2.90
N LYS A 176 -0.02 -1.32 -2.21
CA LYS A 176 -1.02 -2.09 -1.46
C LYS A 176 -1.84 -3.01 -2.36
N ARG A 177 -2.28 -2.51 -3.53
CA ARG A 177 -3.01 -3.30 -4.50
C ARG A 177 -2.15 -4.46 -5.01
N ALA A 178 -0.91 -4.17 -5.43
CA ALA A 178 0.04 -5.17 -5.89
C ALA A 178 0.27 -6.27 -4.84
N ARG A 179 0.51 -5.90 -3.58
CA ARG A 179 0.69 -6.87 -2.50
C ARG A 179 -0.52 -7.77 -2.30
N TYR A 180 -1.74 -7.22 -2.33
CA TYR A 180 -2.95 -8.03 -2.13
C TYR A 180 -3.19 -9.02 -3.27
N LEU A 181 -2.76 -8.71 -4.48
CA LEU A 181 -2.77 -9.65 -5.61
C LEU A 181 -1.65 -10.70 -5.43
N ALA A 182 -0.45 -10.31 -5.07
CA ALA A 182 0.65 -11.23 -4.82
C ALA A 182 0.33 -12.23 -3.68
N GLU A 183 -0.43 -11.82 -2.64
CA GLU A 183 -0.83 -12.69 -1.52
C GLU A 183 -1.63 -13.94 -1.97
N VAL A 184 -2.22 -13.95 -3.15
CA VAL A 184 -2.95 -15.11 -3.69
C VAL A 184 -2.15 -15.92 -4.72
N ALA A 185 -0.88 -15.59 -4.92
CA ALA A 185 0.04 -16.37 -5.74
C ALA A 185 0.51 -17.69 -5.07
N GLY A 186 -0.02 -18.03 -3.90
CA GLY A 186 0.32 -19.28 -3.23
C GLY A 186 1.68 -19.26 -2.53
N ASP A 187 2.45 -20.34 -2.70
CA ASP A 187 3.75 -20.52 -2.06
C ASP A 187 4.93 -20.18 -2.98
N ASP A 188 4.66 -19.47 -4.06
CA ASP A 188 5.65 -19.00 -5.02
C ASP A 188 6.75 -18.18 -4.33
N PRO A 189 8.06 -18.50 -4.49
CA PRO A 189 9.16 -17.79 -3.82
C PRO A 189 9.24 -16.32 -4.24
N HIS A 190 9.04 -16.00 -5.54
CA HIS A 190 9.05 -14.63 -6.04
C HIS A 190 7.90 -13.80 -5.46
N ALA A 191 6.72 -14.43 -5.31
CA ALA A 191 5.59 -13.79 -4.66
C ALA A 191 5.89 -13.46 -3.20
N LYS A 192 6.54 -14.38 -2.46
CA LYS A 192 6.92 -14.16 -1.05
C LYS A 192 7.90 -12.98 -0.92
N GLU A 193 8.94 -12.95 -1.74
CA GLU A 193 9.91 -11.86 -1.75
C GLU A 193 9.23 -10.51 -2.08
N LEU A 194 8.41 -10.49 -3.13
CA LEU A 194 7.67 -9.31 -3.53
C LEU A 194 6.72 -8.81 -2.45
N ILE A 195 6.01 -9.72 -1.76
CA ILE A 195 5.12 -9.38 -0.64
C ILE A 195 5.91 -8.69 0.48
N GLU A 196 7.10 -9.20 0.83
CA GLU A 196 7.93 -8.61 1.88
C GLU A 196 8.46 -7.22 1.50
N GLN A 197 8.95 -7.06 0.27
CA GLN A 197 9.39 -5.76 -0.25
C GLN A 197 8.25 -4.74 -0.25
N LEU A 198 7.10 -5.11 -0.78
CA LEU A 198 5.92 -4.24 -0.80
C LEU A 198 5.38 -3.95 0.60
N LYS A 199 5.47 -4.90 1.53
CA LYS A 199 5.10 -4.72 2.92
C LYS A 199 6.01 -3.70 3.60
N ARG A 200 7.35 -3.86 3.49
CA ARG A 200 8.33 -2.90 4.02
C ARG A 200 8.05 -1.48 3.52
N MET A 201 7.87 -1.32 2.21
CA MET A 201 7.51 -0.03 1.61
C MET A 201 6.22 0.54 2.19
N GLN A 202 5.18 -0.29 2.35
CA GLN A 202 3.88 0.15 2.86
C GLN A 202 3.90 0.54 4.32
N ASP A 203 4.67 -0.18 5.14
CA ASP A 203 4.78 0.08 6.57
C ASP A 203 5.47 1.43 6.80
N VAL A 204 6.58 1.70 6.11
CA VAL A 204 7.32 2.97 6.22
C VAL A 204 6.51 4.16 5.69
N ILE A 205 5.92 4.04 4.49
CA ILE A 205 5.07 5.11 3.93
C ILE A 205 3.79 5.29 4.75
N GLY A 206 3.28 4.20 5.33
CA GLY A 206 2.12 4.22 6.22
C GLY A 206 2.38 5.01 7.49
N ASP A 207 3.51 4.74 8.12
CA ASP A 207 3.95 5.42 9.33
C ASP A 207 4.12 6.95 9.09
N TRP A 208 4.84 7.34 8.03
CA TRP A 208 4.90 8.74 7.64
C TRP A 208 3.53 9.39 7.46
N HIS A 209 2.64 8.75 6.72
CA HIS A 209 1.31 9.29 6.45
C HIS A 209 0.47 9.45 7.73
N ASP A 210 0.61 8.54 8.68
CA ASP A 210 -0.13 8.58 9.93
C ASP A 210 0.38 9.73 10.83
N TRP A 211 1.70 9.96 10.89
CA TRP A 211 2.29 11.14 11.55
C TRP A 211 1.93 12.45 10.84
N LEU A 212 1.93 12.49 9.51
CA LEU A 212 1.49 13.66 8.74
C LEU A 212 0.07 14.05 9.13
N LYS A 213 -0.86 13.08 9.15
CA LYS A 213 -2.26 13.33 9.52
C LYS A 213 -2.44 13.78 10.97
N LEU A 214 -1.63 13.28 11.88
CA LEU A 214 -1.62 13.75 13.27
C LEU A 214 -1.09 15.17 13.38
N THR A 215 -0.04 15.50 12.63
CA THR A 215 0.54 16.86 12.60
C THR A 215 -0.47 17.87 12.04
N GLU A 216 -1.06 17.60 10.88
CA GLU A 216 -2.11 18.42 10.28
C GLU A 216 -3.27 18.66 11.27
N ARG A 217 -3.70 17.61 11.98
CA ARG A 217 -4.79 17.72 12.95
C ARG A 217 -4.42 18.55 14.18
N ALA A 218 -3.18 18.44 14.67
CA ALA A 218 -2.70 19.28 15.77
C ALA A 218 -2.62 20.75 15.35
N GLU A 219 -2.18 21.04 14.13
CA GLU A 219 -2.13 22.39 13.58
C GLU A 219 -3.53 23.01 13.45
N GLU A 220 -4.52 22.22 12.98
CA GLU A 220 -5.93 22.66 12.93
C GLU A 220 -6.49 22.97 14.33
N VAL A 221 -6.22 22.11 15.33
CA VAL A 221 -6.78 22.26 16.69
C VAL A 221 -6.19 23.46 17.41
N PHE A 222 -4.93 23.78 17.16
CA PHE A 222 -4.23 24.88 17.85
C PHE A 222 -4.09 26.16 17.01
N ASP A 223 -4.81 26.25 15.88
CA ASP A 223 -4.93 27.42 14.99
C ASP A 223 -3.59 28.17 14.80
N GLY A 224 -2.61 27.45 14.30
CA GLY A 224 -1.31 28.03 13.89
C GLY A 224 -0.45 28.58 15.02
N THR A 225 -0.67 28.20 16.29
CA THR A 225 0.18 28.63 17.41
C THR A 225 1.63 28.25 17.13
N ARG A 226 2.43 29.23 16.65
CA ARG A 226 3.80 29.03 16.13
C ARG A 226 4.80 28.50 17.17
N SER A 227 4.53 28.65 18.45
CA SER A 227 5.47 28.35 19.56
C SER A 227 5.10 27.11 20.37
N SER A 228 4.42 26.10 19.80
CA SER A 228 4.12 24.85 20.52
C SER A 228 5.22 23.82 20.33
N ALA A 229 5.83 23.36 21.44
CA ALA A 229 6.78 22.26 21.44
C ALA A 229 6.16 20.97 20.94
N LEU A 230 4.86 20.74 21.16
CA LEU A 230 4.11 19.62 20.61
C LEU A 230 4.09 19.66 19.08
N ILE A 231 3.70 20.79 18.49
CA ILE A 231 3.66 20.93 17.02
C ILE A 231 5.07 20.79 16.41
N ALA A 232 6.08 21.40 17.05
CA ALA A 232 7.46 21.29 16.60
C ALA A 232 7.94 19.83 16.62
N ALA A 233 7.65 19.07 17.69
CA ALA A 233 7.98 17.66 17.79
C ALA A 233 7.27 16.82 16.71
N LEU A 234 5.96 17.03 16.50
CA LEU A 234 5.19 16.34 15.48
C LEU A 234 5.74 16.60 14.06
N ARG A 235 6.07 17.85 13.74
CA ARG A 235 6.69 18.23 12.47
C ARG A 235 8.05 17.56 12.26
N ASN A 236 8.88 17.50 13.30
CA ASN A 236 10.20 16.87 13.23
C ASN A 236 10.08 15.37 12.98
N ILE A 237 9.17 14.69 13.70
CA ILE A 237 8.90 13.27 13.48
C ILE A 237 8.39 13.04 12.05
N THR A 238 7.43 13.84 11.58
CA THR A 238 6.86 13.72 10.24
C THR A 238 7.93 13.87 9.16
N ARG A 239 8.86 14.85 9.31
CA ARG A 239 9.98 15.04 8.38
C ARG A 239 10.95 13.85 8.38
N ALA A 240 11.27 13.31 9.56
CA ALA A 240 12.14 12.14 9.68
C ALA A 240 11.51 10.91 9.01
N LYS A 241 10.22 10.67 9.24
CA LYS A 241 9.47 9.59 8.60
C LYS A 241 9.32 9.75 7.09
N TYR A 242 9.19 10.98 6.61
CA TYR A 242 9.20 11.27 5.17
C TYR A 242 10.52 10.87 4.52
N ARG A 243 11.66 11.25 5.11
CA ARG A 243 12.99 10.86 4.61
C ARG A 243 13.14 9.34 4.55
N GLN A 244 12.76 8.62 5.61
CA GLN A 244 12.75 7.15 5.61
C GLN A 244 11.89 6.57 4.48
N SER A 245 10.76 7.21 4.17
CA SER A 245 9.89 6.80 3.06
C SER A 245 10.55 6.99 1.69
N LEU A 246 11.33 8.06 1.52
CA LEU A 246 12.09 8.30 0.29
C LEU A 246 13.19 7.25 0.10
N ASP A 247 13.94 6.94 1.16
CA ASP A 247 15.03 5.95 1.12
C ASP A 247 14.51 4.58 0.69
N VAL A 248 13.44 4.09 1.32
CA VAL A 248 12.81 2.81 0.97
C VAL A 248 12.23 2.81 -0.46
N LEU A 249 11.71 3.94 -0.93
CA LEU A 249 11.21 4.03 -2.31
C LEU A 249 12.34 4.00 -3.34
N VAL A 250 13.48 4.62 -3.06
CA VAL A 250 14.66 4.56 -3.91
C VAL A 250 15.17 3.12 -4.00
N GLU A 251 15.33 2.43 -2.85
CA GLU A 251 15.70 1.02 -2.80
C GLU A 251 14.73 0.13 -3.60
N THR A 252 13.41 0.33 -3.39
CA THR A 252 12.37 -0.44 -4.08
C THR A 252 12.42 -0.24 -5.60
N ARG A 253 12.65 1.00 -6.06
CA ARG A 253 12.81 1.30 -7.49
C ARG A 253 14.05 0.65 -8.08
N ALA A 254 15.18 0.71 -7.37
CA ALA A 254 16.43 0.11 -7.82
C ALA A 254 16.31 -1.41 -7.98
N ALA A 255 15.63 -2.09 -7.03
CA ALA A 255 15.39 -3.53 -7.09
C ALA A 255 14.46 -3.96 -8.24
N GLN A 256 13.58 -3.07 -8.72
CA GLN A 256 12.62 -3.33 -9.80
C GLN A 256 13.13 -2.94 -11.19
N THR A 257 14.25 -2.22 -11.27
CA THR A 257 14.87 -1.91 -12.56
C THR A 257 15.61 -3.16 -13.04
N PRO A 258 15.29 -3.72 -14.24
CA PRO A 258 16.06 -4.82 -14.77
C PRO A 258 17.52 -4.40 -14.80
N ARG A 259 18.40 -5.15 -14.12
CA ARG A 259 19.83 -4.98 -14.30
C ARG A 259 20.08 -5.21 -15.80
N LYS A 260 20.47 -4.17 -16.53
CA LYS A 260 21.03 -4.35 -17.88
C LYS A 260 22.11 -5.40 -17.73
N PRO A 261 22.10 -6.49 -18.52
CA PRO A 261 23.21 -7.40 -18.51
C PRO A 261 24.46 -6.55 -18.75
N ILE A 262 25.42 -6.67 -17.86
CA ILE A 262 26.75 -6.10 -18.07
C ILE A 262 27.25 -6.84 -19.30
N SER A 263 27.22 -6.18 -20.45
CA SER A 263 27.88 -6.68 -21.64
C SER A 263 29.36 -6.73 -21.30
N THR A 264 29.82 -7.88 -20.87
CA THR A 264 31.22 -8.24 -20.84
C THR A 264 31.66 -8.48 -22.27
N GLU A 265 31.63 -7.45 -23.10
CA GLU A 265 32.53 -7.36 -24.21
C GLU A 265 33.92 -7.05 -23.62
N ILE A 266 34.57 -8.12 -23.16
CA ILE A 266 36.00 -8.11 -23.02
C ILE A 266 36.51 -8.08 -24.46
N SER A 267 36.68 -6.87 -24.97
CA SER A 267 37.43 -6.65 -26.21
C SER A 267 38.86 -7.13 -25.93
N ALA A 268 39.19 -8.31 -26.41
CA ALA A 268 40.53 -8.82 -26.34
C ALA A 268 41.46 -7.80 -27.05
N PRO A 269 42.58 -7.39 -26.43
CA PRO A 269 43.50 -6.47 -27.04
C PRO A 269 44.06 -7.15 -28.32
N LYS A 270 43.82 -6.53 -29.49
CA LYS A 270 44.47 -6.88 -30.72
C LYS A 270 45.98 -6.67 -30.54
N LEU A 271 46.73 -7.74 -30.40
CA LEU A 271 48.20 -7.71 -30.50
C LEU A 271 48.58 -7.16 -31.86
N PRO A 272 49.56 -6.23 -31.97
CA PRO A 272 50.02 -5.73 -33.22
C PRO A 272 50.79 -6.85 -33.93
N TYR A 273 50.36 -7.12 -35.13
CA TYR A 273 51.02 -8.04 -36.08
C TYR A 273 52.38 -7.45 -36.41
N ARG A 274 53.49 -8.12 -35.97
CA ARG A 274 54.85 -7.81 -36.35
C ARG A 274 55.04 -8.34 -37.77
N GLU A 275 55.17 -7.45 -38.77
CA GLU A 275 55.71 -7.75 -40.11
C GLU A 275 57.15 -8.12 -39.93
N ALA A 276 57.48 -9.39 -40.15
CA ALA A 276 58.86 -9.88 -40.21
C ALA A 276 59.40 -9.72 -41.62
N ASP A 277 60.53 -9.04 -41.69
CA ASP A 277 61.54 -8.97 -42.66
C ASP A 277 61.41 -9.89 -43.87
N ARG A 278 61.32 -9.30 -45.07
CA ARG A 278 61.87 -9.85 -46.32
C ARG A 278 63.00 -8.97 -46.77
N VAL A 279 64.17 -9.32 -46.31
CA VAL A 279 65.42 -8.98 -47.05
C VAL A 279 65.60 -10.12 -48.04
N ALA A 280 65.42 -9.85 -49.30
CA ALA A 280 65.86 -10.69 -50.37
C ALA A 280 66.88 -9.92 -51.17
N SER A 281 68.09 -10.43 -51.10
CA SER A 281 69.24 -10.34 -51.98
C SER A 281 68.87 -10.22 -53.47
N ALA A 282 69.46 -9.27 -54.15
CA ALA A 282 69.75 -9.37 -55.57
C ALA A 282 71.16 -8.84 -55.79
N ALA A 283 72.07 -9.74 -56.05
CA ALA A 283 73.33 -9.50 -56.66
C ALA A 283 73.17 -9.57 -58.16
N ALA A 284 73.90 -8.77 -58.88
CA ALA A 284 74.48 -8.75 -60.13
C ALA A 284 74.17 -7.49 -60.91
#